data_6c539fc202319ec3a376dc4c98ec8431
#
_entry.id   6c539fc202319ec3a376dc4c98ec8431
#
_cell.length_a   1.000
_cell.length_b   1.000
_cell.length_c   1.000
_cell.angle_alpha   90.00
_cell.angle_beta   90.00
_cell.angle_gamma   90.00
#
_symmetry.space_group_name_H-M   'P 1'
#
loop_
_entity.id
_entity.type
_entity.pdbx_description
1 polymer ?
#
loop_
_entity_poly.entity_id
_entity_poly.type
_entity_poly.pdbx_seq_one_letter_code
_entity_poly.pdbx_strand_id
1 'polypeptide(L)'
;MRIITGKYKGRRFDVPRTFKARPTTDFAKENLFNVLNGYIDLDGTMALDLFAGTGSISLELLSRGCAQVISVEKDRDHHAFISQCLKKLDDSNGIVIRGDVFRFIKSCKQRFDFIFADPPYALDNISQIPRLVMESGMLTEGGIFVMEHGKDNDFSQLTGFIDHRSYGSVNFSLFQHQETKK
;
A
#
# COMPACT_ATOMS: atom_id res chain seq x y z
N MET A 1 2.24 -15.97 4.81
CA MET A 1 1.75 -14.93 3.87
C MET A 1 1.39 -15.59 2.56
N ARG A 2 0.23 -15.29 2.00
CA ARG A 2 -0.29 -15.93 0.77
C ARG A 2 -0.74 -14.87 -0.23
N ILE A 3 -0.50 -15.10 -1.52
CA ILE A 3 -1.06 -14.30 -2.61
C ILE A 3 -2.44 -14.86 -2.96
N ILE A 4 -3.46 -13.99 -2.98
CA ILE A 4 -4.87 -14.36 -3.07
C ILE A 4 -5.32 -14.55 -4.53
N THR A 5 -4.94 -13.62 -5.41
CA THR A 5 -5.46 -13.54 -6.78
C THR A 5 -4.35 -13.18 -7.77
N GLY A 6 -4.59 -13.35 -9.06
CA GLY A 6 -3.70 -12.95 -10.14
C GLY A 6 -2.69 -14.02 -10.56
N LYS A 7 -1.65 -13.59 -11.27
CA LYS A 7 -0.67 -14.50 -11.90
C LYS A 7 0.12 -15.36 -10.90
N TYR A 8 0.23 -14.91 -9.65
CA TYR A 8 0.93 -15.64 -8.59
C TYR A 8 -0.01 -16.24 -7.54
N LYS A 9 -1.30 -16.33 -7.83
CA LYS A 9 -2.32 -16.89 -6.91
C LYS A 9 -1.85 -18.18 -6.26
N GLY A 10 -2.01 -18.26 -4.94
CA GLY A 10 -1.69 -19.45 -4.15
C GLY A 10 -0.23 -19.55 -3.70
N ARG A 11 0.69 -18.72 -4.24
CA ARG A 11 2.08 -18.68 -3.77
C ARG A 11 2.12 -18.29 -2.31
N ARG A 12 2.98 -18.95 -1.55
CA ARG A 12 3.13 -18.76 -0.10
C ARG A 12 4.57 -18.40 0.23
N PHE A 13 4.73 -17.57 1.24
CA PHE A 13 6.02 -17.17 1.78
C PHE A 13 5.98 -17.26 3.30
N ASP A 14 6.96 -17.97 3.88
CA ASP A 14 7.07 -18.12 5.33
C ASP A 14 7.68 -16.87 5.94
N VAL A 15 6.85 -16.12 6.66
CA VAL A 15 7.30 -14.92 7.38
C VAL A 15 8.04 -15.34 8.64
N PRO A 16 9.27 -14.85 8.89
CA PRO A 16 10.00 -15.17 10.12
C PRO A 16 9.20 -14.79 11.37
N ARG A 17 9.17 -15.69 12.36
CA ARG A 17 8.44 -15.47 13.63
C ARG A 17 8.99 -14.30 14.44
N THR A 18 10.22 -13.90 14.17
CA THR A 18 10.90 -12.76 14.82
C THR A 18 10.42 -11.40 14.31
N PHE A 19 9.67 -11.37 13.19
CA PHE A 19 9.18 -10.11 12.66
C PHE A 19 8.11 -9.48 13.55
N LYS A 20 8.27 -8.19 13.83
CA LYS A 20 7.27 -7.39 14.56
C LYS A 20 6.04 -7.10 13.69
N ALA A 21 6.27 -6.81 12.41
CA ALA A 21 5.19 -6.64 11.45
C ALA A 21 4.53 -7.98 11.15
N ARG A 22 3.20 -7.99 11.18
CA ARG A 22 2.40 -9.15 10.76
C ARG A 22 1.87 -8.88 9.35
N PRO A 23 1.79 -9.91 8.49
CA PRO A 23 1.13 -9.76 7.21
C PRO A 23 -0.32 -9.33 7.42
N THR A 24 -0.82 -8.49 6.54
CA THR A 24 -2.27 -8.24 6.41
C THR A 24 -2.97 -9.59 6.29
N THR A 25 -4.02 -9.80 7.07
CA THR A 25 -4.77 -11.07 7.02
C THR A 25 -5.36 -11.29 5.63
N ASP A 26 -5.51 -12.55 5.23
CA ASP A 26 -6.13 -12.89 3.95
C ASP A 26 -7.53 -12.27 3.84
N PHE A 27 -8.31 -12.28 4.93
CA PHE A 27 -9.64 -11.69 5.01
C PHE A 27 -9.62 -10.17 4.72
N ALA A 28 -8.80 -9.41 5.43
CA ALA A 28 -8.70 -7.97 5.25
C ALA A 28 -8.18 -7.61 3.84
N LYS A 29 -7.17 -8.34 3.36
CA LYS A 29 -6.60 -8.16 2.02
C LYS A 29 -7.62 -8.45 0.91
N GLU A 30 -8.34 -9.55 0.99
CA GLU A 30 -9.37 -9.91 0.01
C GLU A 30 -10.49 -8.86 -0.03
N ASN A 31 -10.97 -8.42 1.13
CA ASN A 31 -11.98 -7.38 1.21
C ASN A 31 -11.49 -6.03 0.67
N LEU A 32 -10.26 -5.63 0.97
CA LEU A 32 -9.66 -4.42 0.41
C LEU A 32 -9.68 -4.45 -1.12
N PHE A 33 -9.16 -5.51 -1.72
CA PHE A 33 -9.07 -5.60 -3.18
C PHE A 33 -10.45 -5.75 -3.84
N ASN A 34 -11.43 -6.37 -3.18
CA ASN A 34 -12.82 -6.39 -3.66
C ASN A 34 -13.42 -4.97 -3.70
N VAL A 35 -13.15 -4.14 -2.69
CA VAL A 35 -13.57 -2.73 -2.69
C VAL A 35 -12.85 -1.96 -3.79
N LEU A 36 -11.54 -2.15 -3.96
CA LEU A 36 -10.75 -1.45 -4.97
C LEU A 36 -11.22 -1.71 -6.40
N ASN A 37 -11.76 -2.89 -6.70
CA ASN A 37 -12.34 -3.20 -8.02
C ASN A 37 -13.45 -2.25 -8.44
N GLY A 38 -14.10 -1.56 -7.50
CA GLY A 38 -15.11 -0.52 -7.78
C GLY A 38 -14.52 0.86 -8.09
N TYR A 39 -13.21 1.06 -7.88
CA TYR A 39 -12.57 2.37 -8.00
C TYR A 39 -11.43 2.41 -9.01
N ILE A 40 -10.70 1.31 -9.19
CA ILE A 40 -9.51 1.27 -10.04
C ILE A 40 -9.32 -0.12 -10.65
N ASP A 41 -8.96 -0.16 -11.92
CA ASP A 41 -8.37 -1.35 -12.54
C ASP A 41 -6.86 -1.31 -12.30
N LEU A 42 -6.33 -2.30 -11.60
CA LEU A 42 -4.92 -2.35 -11.23
C LEU A 42 -4.01 -2.83 -12.37
N ASP A 43 -4.55 -3.47 -13.39
CA ASP A 43 -3.75 -3.96 -14.51
C ASP A 43 -3.06 -2.82 -15.25
N GLY A 44 -1.75 -2.95 -15.45
CA GLY A 44 -0.93 -1.93 -16.09
C GLY A 44 -0.62 -0.67 -15.27
N THR A 45 -1.07 -0.59 -14.01
CA THR A 45 -0.87 0.59 -13.16
C THR A 45 0.51 0.64 -12.52
N MET A 46 0.90 1.86 -12.11
CA MET A 46 2.04 2.13 -11.25
C MET A 46 1.56 2.21 -9.80
N ALA A 47 2.07 1.35 -8.93
CA ALA A 47 1.64 1.27 -7.54
C ALA A 47 2.77 1.52 -6.54
N LEU A 48 2.43 2.11 -5.40
CA LEU A 48 3.33 2.40 -4.29
C LEU A 48 2.76 1.82 -3.00
N ASP A 49 3.58 1.05 -2.28
CA ASP A 49 3.26 0.49 -0.97
C ASP A 49 4.16 1.15 0.08
N LEU A 50 3.59 2.06 0.83
CA LEU A 50 4.25 2.78 1.93
C LEU A 50 4.10 1.98 3.23
N PHE A 51 5.18 1.86 4.00
CA PHE A 51 5.24 0.98 5.18
C PHE A 51 5.00 -0.49 4.81
N ALA A 52 5.73 -1.00 3.83
CA ALA A 52 5.42 -2.27 3.18
C ALA A 52 5.48 -3.50 4.10
N GLY A 53 6.19 -3.44 5.23
CA GLY A 53 6.26 -4.50 6.22
C GLY A 53 6.77 -5.82 5.64
N THR A 54 5.90 -6.81 5.57
CA THR A 54 6.22 -8.11 4.96
C THR A 54 6.06 -8.13 3.43
N GLY A 55 5.59 -7.04 2.83
CA GLY A 55 5.33 -6.94 1.40
C GLY A 55 4.04 -7.63 0.94
N SER A 56 3.13 -7.97 1.85
CA SER A 56 1.88 -8.67 1.52
C SER A 56 1.05 -7.95 0.47
N ILE A 57 0.90 -6.63 0.60
CA ILE A 57 0.17 -5.80 -0.37
C ILE A 57 0.97 -5.64 -1.66
N SER A 58 2.26 -5.39 -1.57
CA SER A 58 3.14 -5.26 -2.74
C SER A 58 3.10 -6.48 -3.66
N LEU A 59 3.20 -7.69 -3.09
CA LEU A 59 3.16 -8.94 -3.86
C LEU A 59 1.77 -9.20 -4.46
N GLU A 60 0.71 -8.82 -3.76
CA GLU A 60 -0.64 -8.91 -4.27
C GLU A 60 -0.86 -7.96 -5.46
N LEU A 61 -0.38 -6.73 -5.38
CA LEU A 61 -0.44 -5.74 -6.47
C LEU A 61 0.29 -6.24 -7.73
N LEU A 62 1.51 -6.78 -7.57
CA LEU A 62 2.24 -7.41 -8.67
C LEU A 62 1.45 -8.57 -9.29
N SER A 63 0.89 -9.43 -8.45
CA SER A 63 0.10 -10.57 -8.90
C SER A 63 -1.15 -10.16 -9.69
N ARG A 64 -1.73 -9.01 -9.37
CA ARG A 64 -2.92 -8.46 -10.03
C ARG A 64 -2.62 -7.64 -11.29
N GLY A 65 -1.35 -7.61 -11.71
CA GLY A 65 -0.98 -7.06 -13.01
C GLY A 65 -0.48 -5.62 -13.00
N CYS A 66 -0.18 -5.03 -11.84
CA CYS A 66 0.48 -3.72 -11.81
C CYS A 66 1.76 -3.76 -12.65
N ALA A 67 1.96 -2.76 -13.50
CA ALA A 67 3.13 -2.66 -14.36
C ALA A 67 4.42 -2.47 -13.57
N GLN A 68 4.34 -1.75 -12.45
CA GLN A 68 5.42 -1.63 -11.48
C GLN A 68 4.86 -1.43 -10.08
N VAL A 69 5.50 -2.03 -9.09
CA VAL A 69 5.22 -1.82 -7.67
C VAL A 69 6.49 -1.41 -6.95
N ILE A 70 6.45 -0.25 -6.31
CA ILE A 70 7.51 0.22 -5.42
C ILE A 70 7.06 0.03 -3.99
N SER A 71 7.88 -0.65 -3.19
CA SER A 71 7.68 -0.85 -1.76
C SER A 71 8.68 -0.01 -1.00
N VAL A 72 8.24 0.73 0.01
CA VAL A 72 9.11 1.49 0.91
C VAL A 72 9.06 0.86 2.29
N GLU A 73 10.21 0.40 2.79
CA GLU A 73 10.34 -0.25 4.09
C GLU A 73 11.62 0.21 4.80
N LYS A 74 11.47 0.65 6.04
CA LYS A 74 12.58 1.16 6.83
C LYS A 74 13.41 0.06 7.49
N ASP A 75 12.73 -0.99 7.97
CA ASP A 75 13.37 -2.09 8.65
C ASP A 75 14.22 -2.92 7.69
N ARG A 76 15.46 -3.21 8.09
CA ARG A 76 16.43 -3.93 7.27
C ARG A 76 15.99 -5.36 6.97
N ASP A 77 15.45 -6.05 7.96
CA ASP A 77 15.12 -7.47 7.83
C ASP A 77 13.83 -7.65 7.02
N HIS A 78 12.86 -6.76 7.20
CA HIS A 78 11.66 -6.71 6.36
C HIS A 78 12.00 -6.38 4.90
N HIS A 79 12.85 -5.37 4.67
CA HIS A 79 13.35 -5.05 3.32
C HIS A 79 14.03 -6.26 2.66
N ALA A 80 14.93 -6.96 3.38
CA ALA A 80 15.59 -8.15 2.87
C ALA A 80 14.60 -9.29 2.55
N PHE A 81 13.58 -9.45 3.38
CA PHE A 81 12.52 -10.44 3.17
C PHE A 81 11.70 -10.14 1.90
N ILE A 82 11.27 -8.90 1.70
CA ILE A 82 10.57 -8.49 0.47
C ILE A 82 11.44 -8.74 -0.76
N SER A 83 12.73 -8.38 -0.70
CA SER A 83 13.70 -8.63 -1.79
C SER A 83 13.79 -10.11 -2.13
N GLN A 84 13.82 -10.98 -1.14
CA GLN A 84 13.83 -12.45 -1.35
C GLN A 84 12.53 -12.96 -1.97
N CYS A 85 11.38 -12.43 -1.54
CA CYS A 85 10.09 -12.77 -2.12
C CYS A 85 10.02 -12.39 -3.60
N LEU A 86 10.45 -11.18 -3.96
CA LEU A 86 10.51 -10.71 -5.34
C LEU A 86 11.43 -11.58 -6.19
N LYS A 87 12.60 -11.95 -5.67
CA LYS A 87 13.52 -12.87 -6.35
C LYS A 87 12.91 -14.24 -6.58
N LYS A 88 12.16 -14.79 -5.62
CA LYS A 88 11.46 -16.07 -5.75
C LYS A 88 10.32 -16.03 -6.76
N LEU A 89 9.71 -14.88 -6.97
CA LEU A 89 8.69 -14.67 -8.01
C LEU A 89 9.31 -14.47 -9.40
N ASP A 90 10.61 -14.16 -9.45
CA ASP A 90 11.31 -13.78 -10.69
C ASP A 90 10.60 -12.61 -11.41
N ASP A 91 10.17 -11.62 -10.62
CA ASP A 91 9.41 -10.47 -11.12
C ASP A 91 10.24 -9.19 -10.97
N SER A 92 10.72 -8.69 -12.10
CA SER A 92 11.52 -7.45 -12.17
C SER A 92 10.69 -6.16 -12.02
N ASN A 93 9.35 -6.27 -12.03
CA ASN A 93 8.46 -5.11 -11.87
C ASN A 93 8.29 -4.71 -10.40
N GLY A 94 8.73 -5.54 -9.47
CA GLY A 94 8.76 -5.21 -8.04
C GLY A 94 10.10 -4.60 -7.64
N ILE A 95 10.04 -3.44 -6.98
CA ILE A 95 11.21 -2.73 -6.46
C ILE A 95 10.99 -2.47 -4.99
N VAL A 96 11.95 -2.82 -4.13
CA VAL A 96 11.89 -2.48 -2.71
C VAL A 96 12.99 -1.47 -2.36
N ILE A 97 12.59 -0.37 -1.74
CA ILE A 97 13.47 0.72 -1.31
C ILE A 97 13.56 0.67 0.21
N ARG A 98 14.79 0.59 0.73
CA ARG A 98 15.03 0.73 2.15
C ARG A 98 15.09 2.20 2.51
N GLY A 99 14.09 2.70 3.26
CA GLY A 99 14.05 4.12 3.61
C GLY A 99 12.89 4.49 4.52
N ASP A 100 12.98 5.72 5.01
CA ASP A 100 11.92 6.35 5.79
C ASP A 100 10.83 6.90 4.85
N VAL A 101 9.57 6.57 5.13
CA VAL A 101 8.42 6.95 4.30
C VAL A 101 8.27 8.47 4.18
N PHE A 102 8.47 9.22 5.26
CA PHE A 102 8.32 10.68 5.22
C PHE A 102 9.39 11.35 4.36
N ARG A 103 10.61 10.83 4.39
CA ARG A 103 11.69 11.28 3.50
C ARG A 103 11.39 10.91 2.05
N PHE A 104 10.89 9.70 1.83
CA PHE A 104 10.50 9.26 0.49
C PHE A 104 9.42 10.17 -0.11
N ILE A 105 8.34 10.44 0.62
CA ILE A 105 7.25 11.32 0.16
C ILE A 105 7.78 12.71 -0.24
N LYS A 106 8.72 13.27 0.53
CA LYS A 106 9.30 14.60 0.26
C LYS A 106 10.20 14.64 -0.99
N SER A 107 10.86 13.54 -1.32
CA SER A 107 11.85 13.49 -2.39
C SER A 107 11.38 12.84 -3.68
N CYS A 108 10.33 12.03 -3.63
CA CYS A 108 9.84 11.28 -4.77
C CYS A 108 9.23 12.22 -5.82
N LYS A 109 9.65 12.04 -7.08
CA LYS A 109 9.12 12.75 -8.24
C LYS A 109 8.28 11.86 -9.16
N GLN A 110 8.25 10.56 -8.86
CA GLN A 110 7.46 9.61 -9.62
C GLN A 110 5.98 9.72 -9.24
N ARG A 111 5.11 9.48 -10.21
CA ARG A 111 3.66 9.46 -10.00
C ARG A 111 3.14 8.03 -10.04
N PHE A 112 2.07 7.80 -9.26
CA PHE A 112 1.45 6.50 -9.08
C PHE A 112 -0.06 6.60 -9.29
N ASP A 113 -0.62 5.55 -9.86
CA ASP A 113 -2.07 5.40 -10.03
C ASP A 113 -2.73 4.88 -8.75
N PHE A 114 -1.97 4.12 -7.97
CA PHE A 114 -2.40 3.57 -6.71
C PHE A 114 -1.31 3.72 -5.64
N ILE A 115 -1.70 4.21 -4.47
CA ILE A 115 -0.83 4.30 -3.29
C ILE A 115 -1.52 3.62 -2.11
N PHE A 116 -0.80 2.78 -1.39
CA PHE A 116 -1.25 2.15 -0.15
C PHE A 116 -0.31 2.53 1.00
N ALA A 117 -0.85 2.76 2.18
CA ALA A 117 -0.08 2.98 3.39
C ALA A 117 -0.69 2.22 4.58
N ASP A 118 0.14 1.44 5.27
CA ASP A 118 -0.20 0.74 6.51
C ASP A 118 0.83 1.10 7.60
N PRO A 119 0.77 2.32 8.14
CA PRO A 119 1.70 2.75 9.17
C PRO A 119 1.44 2.02 10.50
N PRO A 120 2.47 1.88 11.36
CA PRO A 120 2.25 1.44 12.74
C PRO A 120 1.21 2.33 13.43
N TYR A 121 0.20 1.73 14.06
CA TYR A 121 -0.90 2.49 14.69
C TYR A 121 -0.44 3.41 15.83
N ALA A 122 0.69 3.10 16.45
CA ALA A 122 1.29 3.93 17.50
C ALA A 122 2.21 5.06 16.98
N LEU A 123 2.22 5.29 15.66
CA LEU A 123 3.04 6.35 15.07
C LEU A 123 2.46 7.71 15.44
N ASP A 124 3.23 8.58 16.10
CA ASP A 124 2.78 9.88 16.63
C ASP A 124 2.18 10.80 15.56
N ASN A 125 2.71 10.75 14.35
CA ASN A 125 2.28 11.59 13.22
C ASN A 125 1.44 10.84 12.18
N ILE A 126 0.77 9.77 12.57
CA ILE A 126 -0.09 8.95 11.68
C ILE A 126 -1.18 9.80 11.02
N SER A 127 -1.75 10.77 11.73
CA SER A 127 -2.82 11.65 11.24
C SER A 127 -2.38 12.58 10.10
N GLN A 128 -1.07 12.80 9.93
CA GLN A 128 -0.53 13.66 8.88
C GLN A 128 -0.35 12.94 7.54
N ILE A 129 -0.31 11.61 7.54
CA ILE A 129 0.04 10.82 6.35
C ILE A 129 -0.92 11.08 5.19
N PRO A 130 -2.26 11.05 5.36
CA PRO A 130 -3.15 11.28 4.23
C PRO A 130 -2.93 12.64 3.57
N ARG A 131 -2.78 13.68 4.37
CA ARG A 131 -2.50 15.02 3.86
C ARG A 131 -1.17 15.08 3.10
N LEU A 132 -0.11 14.51 3.67
CA LEU A 132 1.22 14.48 3.04
C LEU A 132 1.18 13.77 1.69
N VAL A 133 0.49 12.63 1.59
CA VAL A 133 0.35 11.89 0.32
C VAL A 133 -0.46 12.69 -0.69
N MET A 134 -1.62 13.23 -0.29
CA MET A 134 -2.51 13.97 -1.20
C MET A 134 -1.89 15.28 -1.72
N GLU A 135 -1.07 15.96 -0.91
CA GLU A 135 -0.38 17.19 -1.28
C GLU A 135 0.97 16.97 -1.98
N SER A 136 1.51 15.75 -2.00
CA SER A 136 2.85 15.44 -2.52
C SER A 136 2.98 15.57 -4.04
N GLY A 137 1.88 15.49 -4.78
CA GLY A 137 1.88 15.37 -6.24
C GLY A 137 2.26 13.99 -6.76
N MET A 138 2.44 12.98 -5.88
CA MET A 138 2.76 11.61 -6.30
C MET A 138 1.55 10.85 -6.87
N LEU A 139 0.32 11.26 -6.57
CA LEU A 139 -0.87 10.59 -7.09
C LEU A 139 -1.25 11.17 -8.45
N THR A 140 -1.49 10.29 -9.44
CA THR A 140 -1.99 10.71 -10.75
C THR A 140 -3.42 11.25 -10.65
N GLU A 141 -3.88 11.97 -11.64
CA GLU A 141 -5.29 12.38 -11.75
C GLU A 141 -6.19 11.14 -11.76
N GLY A 142 -7.24 11.16 -10.93
CA GLY A 142 -8.11 9.99 -10.73
C GLY A 142 -7.47 8.85 -9.93
N GLY A 143 -6.21 8.97 -9.57
CA GLY A 143 -5.50 7.97 -8.78
C GLY A 143 -6.10 7.78 -7.39
N ILE A 144 -5.92 6.59 -6.84
CA ILE A 144 -6.50 6.17 -5.55
C ILE A 144 -5.40 6.01 -4.50
N PHE A 145 -5.62 6.60 -3.35
CA PHE A 145 -4.82 6.36 -2.15
C PHE A 145 -5.66 5.66 -1.09
N VAL A 146 -5.12 4.60 -0.51
CA VAL A 146 -5.73 3.87 0.60
C VAL A 146 -4.82 3.90 1.81
N MET A 147 -5.37 4.26 2.95
CA MET A 147 -4.67 4.20 4.23
C MET A 147 -5.35 3.21 5.18
N GLU A 148 -4.60 2.25 5.66
CA GLU A 148 -4.98 1.41 6.78
C GLU A 148 -4.72 2.13 8.11
N HIS A 149 -5.67 2.05 9.04
CA HIS A 149 -5.54 2.68 10.35
C HIS A 149 -6.41 2.02 11.42
N GLY A 150 -6.17 2.35 12.68
CA GLY A 150 -7.02 1.95 13.80
C GLY A 150 -8.31 2.78 13.88
N LYS A 151 -9.20 2.37 14.77
CA LYS A 151 -10.53 3.01 14.99
C LYS A 151 -10.47 4.45 15.50
N ASP A 152 -9.32 4.86 16.05
CA ASP A 152 -9.17 6.17 16.71
C ASP A 152 -8.89 7.32 15.72
N ASN A 153 -8.79 7.00 14.44
CA ASN A 153 -8.55 7.98 13.38
C ASN A 153 -9.81 8.10 12.49
N ASP A 154 -10.22 9.34 12.24
CA ASP A 154 -11.27 9.70 11.29
C ASP A 154 -10.70 10.70 10.27
N PHE A 155 -10.69 10.32 9.01
CA PHE A 155 -10.17 11.11 7.91
C PHE A 155 -11.25 11.64 6.97
N SER A 156 -12.53 11.47 7.33
CA SER A 156 -13.68 11.80 6.47
C SER A 156 -13.78 13.28 6.07
N GLN A 157 -13.12 14.16 6.81
CA GLN A 157 -13.13 15.62 6.54
C GLN A 157 -11.94 16.08 5.68
N LEU A 158 -11.03 15.17 5.31
CA LEU A 158 -9.88 15.52 4.49
C LEU A 158 -10.23 15.62 3.01
N THR A 159 -9.57 16.55 2.33
CA THR A 159 -9.73 16.74 0.89
C THR A 159 -9.39 15.45 0.13
N GLY A 160 -10.27 15.07 -0.78
CA GLY A 160 -10.11 13.86 -1.59
C GLY A 160 -10.66 12.58 -0.94
N PHE A 161 -11.12 12.63 0.32
CA PHE A 161 -11.76 11.47 0.95
C PHE A 161 -13.01 11.04 0.15
N ILE A 162 -13.12 9.73 -0.14
CA ILE A 162 -14.23 9.17 -0.92
C ILE A 162 -14.97 8.03 -0.23
N ASP A 163 -14.29 7.23 0.62
CA ASP A 163 -14.92 6.08 1.26
C ASP A 163 -14.16 5.64 2.52
N HIS A 164 -14.85 4.93 3.40
CA HIS A 164 -14.30 4.28 4.58
C HIS A 164 -14.88 2.86 4.72
N ARG A 165 -13.99 1.90 4.94
CA ARG A 165 -14.37 0.49 5.16
C ARG A 165 -13.76 -0.02 6.45
N SER A 166 -14.55 -0.79 7.21
CA SER A 166 -14.15 -1.39 8.48
C SER A 166 -14.33 -2.89 8.45
N TYR A 167 -13.27 -3.62 8.79
CA TYR A 167 -13.23 -5.07 8.86
C TYR A 167 -12.62 -5.50 10.19
N GLY A 168 -13.47 -5.70 11.21
CA GLY A 168 -13.02 -5.92 12.57
C GLY A 168 -12.29 -4.69 13.13
N SER A 169 -11.02 -4.87 13.52
CA SER A 169 -10.17 -3.77 14.03
C SER A 169 -9.42 -3.01 12.92
N VAL A 170 -9.51 -3.48 11.68
CA VAL A 170 -8.83 -2.88 10.53
C VAL A 170 -9.77 -1.91 9.84
N ASN A 171 -9.30 -0.69 9.60
CA ASN A 171 -10.04 0.33 8.88
C ASN A 171 -9.23 0.78 7.67
N PHE A 172 -9.93 1.00 6.55
CA PHE A 172 -9.37 1.58 5.33
C PHE A 172 -10.10 2.87 5.02
N SER A 173 -9.35 3.96 4.91
CA SER A 173 -9.84 5.22 4.34
C SER A 173 -9.31 5.37 2.93
N LEU A 174 -10.22 5.65 1.99
CA LEU A 174 -9.92 5.78 0.57
C LEU A 174 -10.00 7.25 0.15
N PHE A 175 -9.04 7.65 -0.65
CA PHE A 175 -8.93 9.01 -1.19
C PHE A 175 -8.74 8.95 -2.69
N GLN A 176 -9.28 9.92 -3.41
CA GLN A 176 -9.07 10.07 -4.85
C GLN A 176 -8.52 11.45 -5.16
N HIS A 177 -7.49 11.50 -5.99
CA HIS A 177 -6.98 12.76 -6.50
C HIS A 177 -7.90 13.28 -7.60
N GLN A 178 -8.57 14.39 -7.34
CA GLN A 178 -9.40 15.08 -8.33
C GLN A 178 -8.68 16.36 -8.77
N GLU A 179 -8.66 16.64 -10.08
CA GLU A 179 -8.23 17.95 -10.54
C GLU A 179 -9.12 19.03 -9.94
N THR A 180 -8.49 20.03 -9.37
CA THR A 180 -9.19 21.28 -9.04
C THR A 180 -9.54 21.92 -10.38
N LYS A 181 -10.80 21.80 -10.81
CA LYS A 181 -11.28 22.59 -11.95
C LYS A 181 -10.99 24.05 -11.65
N LYS A 182 -10.04 24.64 -12.38
CA LYS A 182 -9.80 26.09 -12.39
C LYS A 182 -10.96 26.80 -13.08
#